data_0db256a9f301440ca5b3ef6b3896ff87
#
_entry.id   0db256a9f301440ca5b3ef6b3896ff87
#
_cell.length_a   1.000
_cell.length_b   1.000
_cell.length_c   1.000
_cell.angle_alpha   90.00
_cell.angle_beta   90.00
_cell.angle_gamma   90.00
#
_symmetry.space_group_name_H-M   'P 1'
#
loop_
_entity.id
_entity.type
_entity.pdbx_description
1 polymer ?
#
loop_
_entity_poly.entity_id
_entity_poly.type
_entity_poly.pdbx_seq_one_letter_code
_entity_poly.pdbx_strand_id
1 'polypeptide(L)'
;MLGIIGAMDEEVAQIKEKMTDVTVTSVAGMDFYQGKLGGKDAVVVRSGIGKVNAGMCSQILADRFHISAIVNTGIAGSLRAEINIGDIVVSTDAVQHDMDASGFGYRIGPLQGQKHSVRSQARFSEQVKYQTDDPYCFFL
;
A
#
# COMPACT_ATOMS: atom_id res chain seq x y z
N MET A 1 -8.21 -12.00 -6.41
CA MET A 1 -7.53 -12.02 -5.10
C MET A 1 -7.03 -10.61 -4.81
N LEU A 2 -7.04 -10.16 -3.56
CA LEU A 2 -6.55 -8.84 -3.14
C LEU A 2 -5.12 -8.98 -2.60
N GLY A 3 -4.18 -8.15 -3.05
CA GLY A 3 -2.86 -8.00 -2.45
C GLY A 3 -2.85 -6.86 -1.44
N ILE A 4 -2.31 -7.09 -0.24
CA ILE A 4 -2.17 -6.08 0.81
C ILE A 4 -0.71 -5.98 1.18
N ILE A 5 -0.14 -4.78 1.05
CA ILE A 5 1.27 -4.50 1.31
C ILE A 5 1.37 -3.50 2.47
N GLY A 6 2.19 -3.82 3.46
CA GLY A 6 2.70 -2.88 4.44
C GLY A 6 4.22 -2.90 4.43
N ALA A 7 4.87 -1.80 4.75
CA ALA A 7 6.32 -1.71 4.80
C ALA A 7 6.92 -2.35 6.07
N MET A 8 6.18 -2.32 7.16
CA MET A 8 6.61 -2.77 8.48
C MET A 8 5.68 -3.85 9.04
N ASP A 9 6.16 -4.59 10.04
CA ASP A 9 5.37 -5.66 10.67
C ASP A 9 4.13 -5.11 11.37
N GLU A 10 4.25 -3.97 12.03
CA GLU A 10 3.16 -3.30 12.76
C GLU A 10 1.99 -2.96 11.84
N GLU A 11 2.27 -2.63 10.58
CA GLU A 11 1.25 -2.26 9.59
C GLU A 11 0.43 -3.44 9.08
N VAL A 12 0.96 -4.65 9.18
CA VAL A 12 0.31 -5.87 8.66
C VAL A 12 -0.06 -6.89 9.73
N ALA A 13 0.45 -6.77 10.96
CA ALA A 13 0.28 -7.76 12.01
C ALA A 13 -1.20 -8.03 12.32
N GLN A 14 -1.98 -6.99 12.60
CA GLN A 14 -3.41 -7.13 12.91
C GLN A 14 -4.23 -7.69 11.74
N ILE A 15 -3.79 -7.42 10.50
CA ILE A 15 -4.45 -7.96 9.30
C ILE A 15 -4.17 -9.46 9.22
N LYS A 16 -2.93 -9.87 9.42
CA LYS A 16 -2.52 -11.29 9.43
C LYS A 16 -3.27 -12.09 10.50
N GLU A 17 -3.44 -11.53 11.70
CA GLU A 17 -4.20 -12.16 12.79
C GLU A 17 -5.67 -12.43 12.45
N LYS A 18 -6.27 -11.60 11.59
CA LYS A 18 -7.66 -11.75 11.14
C LYS A 18 -7.83 -12.68 9.95
N MET A 19 -6.74 -13.20 9.39
CA MET A 19 -6.79 -14.13 8.27
C MET A 19 -7.10 -15.56 8.73
N THR A 20 -7.78 -16.30 7.89
CA THR A 20 -8.04 -17.74 8.04
C THR A 20 -7.52 -18.52 6.84
N ASP A 21 -7.33 -19.82 7.00
CA ASP A 21 -6.85 -20.76 5.96
C ASP A 21 -5.51 -20.30 5.35
N VAL A 22 -4.58 -19.87 6.21
CA VAL A 22 -3.35 -19.22 5.79
C VAL A 22 -2.29 -20.22 5.34
N THR A 23 -1.75 -20.00 4.15
CA THR A 23 -0.52 -20.63 3.63
C THR A 23 0.54 -19.56 3.44
N VAL A 24 1.77 -19.84 3.88
CA VAL A 24 2.89 -18.89 3.76
C VAL A 24 3.84 -19.36 2.67
N THR A 25 4.18 -18.46 1.76
CA THR A 25 5.17 -18.67 0.70
C THR A 25 6.25 -17.61 0.78
N SER A 26 7.51 -18.02 0.93
CA SER A 26 8.64 -17.09 0.99
C SER A 26 9.25 -16.87 -0.41
N VAL A 27 9.33 -15.63 -0.85
CA VAL A 27 9.92 -15.23 -2.13
C VAL A 27 10.75 -13.97 -1.94
N ALA A 28 11.98 -13.96 -2.42
CA ALA A 28 12.89 -12.81 -2.35
C ALA A 28 13.05 -12.24 -0.92
N GLY A 29 13.02 -13.09 0.09
CA GLY A 29 13.15 -12.69 1.49
C GLY A 29 11.89 -12.08 2.11
N MET A 30 10.76 -12.13 1.41
CA MET A 30 9.45 -11.69 1.90
C MET A 30 8.52 -12.89 2.08
N ASP A 31 7.75 -12.90 3.18
CA ASP A 31 6.75 -13.91 3.47
C ASP A 31 5.36 -13.44 3.03
N PHE A 32 4.79 -14.16 2.08
CA PHE A 32 3.45 -13.91 1.52
C PHE A 32 2.43 -14.82 2.22
N TYR A 33 1.53 -14.22 2.98
CA TYR A 33 0.48 -14.88 3.72
C TYR A 33 -0.77 -14.93 2.83
N GLN A 34 -1.02 -16.05 2.17
CA GLN A 34 -2.19 -16.25 1.32
C GLN A 34 -3.29 -16.94 2.12
N GLY A 35 -4.49 -16.42 2.10
CA GLY A 35 -5.62 -16.97 2.84
C GLY A 35 -6.90 -16.18 2.62
N LYS A 36 -7.80 -16.21 3.60
CA LYS A 36 -9.06 -15.46 3.57
C LYS A 36 -9.05 -14.33 4.61
N LEU A 37 -9.47 -13.15 4.18
CA LEU A 37 -9.69 -11.99 5.01
C LEU A 37 -11.14 -11.54 4.85
N GLY A 38 -11.94 -11.63 5.92
CA GLY A 38 -13.38 -11.36 5.85
C GLY A 38 -14.12 -12.20 4.80
N GLY A 39 -13.69 -13.46 4.61
CA GLY A 39 -14.26 -14.40 3.65
C GLY A 39 -13.80 -14.21 2.20
N LYS A 40 -12.96 -13.21 1.90
CA LYS A 40 -12.41 -12.96 0.56
C LYS A 40 -10.95 -13.40 0.46
N ASP A 41 -10.57 -13.91 -0.71
CA ASP A 41 -9.19 -14.32 -0.95
C ASP A 41 -8.25 -13.10 -0.96
N ALA A 42 -7.21 -13.18 -0.13
CA ALA A 42 -6.22 -12.13 0.04
C ALA A 42 -4.81 -12.69 0.19
N VAL A 43 -3.82 -11.89 -0.17
CA VAL A 43 -2.41 -12.10 0.15
C VAL A 43 -1.91 -10.88 0.91
N VAL A 44 -1.39 -11.10 2.11
CA VAL A 44 -0.82 -10.05 2.96
C VAL A 44 0.69 -10.25 3.03
N VAL A 45 1.45 -9.16 2.87
CA VAL A 45 2.90 -9.24 2.86
C VAL A 45 3.52 -7.98 3.47
N ARG A 46 4.62 -8.18 4.22
CA ARG A 46 5.52 -7.10 4.61
C ARG A 46 6.59 -6.96 3.53
N SER A 47 6.58 -5.84 2.82
CA SER A 47 7.54 -5.58 1.74
C SER A 47 8.93 -5.17 2.23
N GLY A 48 9.03 -4.63 3.43
CA GLY A 48 10.18 -3.83 3.87
C GLY A 48 10.05 -2.37 3.41
N ILE A 49 10.84 -1.50 4.03
CA ILE A 49 10.79 -0.05 3.82
C ILE A 49 11.37 0.32 2.45
N GLY A 50 10.76 1.28 1.79
CA GLY A 50 11.27 1.93 0.58
C GLY A 50 10.65 1.47 -0.72
N LYS A 51 10.73 2.35 -1.73
CA LYS A 51 10.05 2.19 -3.03
C LYS A 51 10.52 0.96 -3.82
N VAL A 52 11.79 0.60 -3.70
CA VAL A 52 12.36 -0.58 -4.39
C VAL A 52 11.72 -1.85 -3.84
N ASN A 53 11.64 -1.98 -2.52
CA ASN A 53 10.99 -3.12 -1.88
C ASN A 53 9.50 -3.19 -2.24
N ALA A 54 8.80 -2.07 -2.20
CA ALA A 54 7.40 -2.00 -2.57
C ALA A 54 7.16 -2.38 -4.04
N GLY A 55 8.02 -1.91 -4.95
CA GLY A 55 7.96 -2.25 -6.38
C GLY A 55 8.21 -3.73 -6.64
N MET A 56 9.25 -4.31 -6.03
CA MET A 56 9.56 -5.73 -6.13
C MET A 56 8.42 -6.59 -5.57
N CYS A 57 7.91 -6.22 -4.40
CA CYS A 57 6.78 -6.89 -3.76
C CYS A 57 5.52 -6.87 -4.64
N SER A 58 5.19 -5.72 -5.22
CA SER A 58 4.05 -5.56 -6.12
C SER A 58 4.16 -6.44 -7.36
N GLN A 59 5.36 -6.54 -7.95
CA GLN A 59 5.61 -7.40 -9.11
C GLN A 59 5.43 -8.88 -8.75
N ILE A 60 5.96 -9.32 -7.61
CA ILE A 60 5.78 -10.70 -7.14
C ILE A 60 4.30 -11.03 -6.91
N LEU A 61 3.55 -10.11 -6.28
CA LEU A 61 2.11 -10.27 -6.08
C LEU A 61 1.37 -10.45 -7.41
N ALA A 62 1.68 -9.64 -8.40
CA ALA A 62 1.06 -9.72 -9.72
C ALA A 62 1.39 -11.05 -10.43
N ASP A 63 2.66 -11.43 -10.46
CA ASP A 63 3.12 -12.58 -11.25
C ASP A 63 2.82 -13.93 -10.60
N ARG A 64 3.00 -14.03 -9.28
CA ARG A 64 2.89 -15.29 -8.56
C ARG A 64 1.52 -15.56 -7.97
N PHE A 65 0.82 -14.51 -7.53
CA PHE A 65 -0.46 -14.65 -6.83
C PHE A 65 -1.65 -14.19 -7.68
N HIS A 66 -1.39 -13.67 -8.89
CA HIS A 66 -2.43 -13.24 -9.84
C HIS A 66 -3.50 -12.34 -9.20
N ILE A 67 -3.04 -11.37 -8.41
CA ILE A 67 -3.92 -10.43 -7.72
C ILE A 67 -4.65 -9.53 -8.72
N SER A 68 -5.85 -9.10 -8.37
CA SER A 68 -6.65 -8.16 -9.16
C SER A 68 -6.50 -6.70 -8.73
N ALA A 69 -6.04 -6.47 -7.50
CA ALA A 69 -5.80 -5.15 -6.95
C ALA A 69 -4.76 -5.21 -5.83
N ILE A 70 -4.07 -4.10 -5.60
CA ILE A 70 -3.16 -3.89 -4.47
C ILE A 70 -3.72 -2.80 -3.58
N VAL A 71 -3.70 -3.05 -2.27
CA VAL A 71 -3.89 -2.08 -1.22
C VAL A 71 -2.56 -1.90 -0.51
N ASN A 72 -2.05 -0.68 -0.49
CA ASN A 72 -0.90 -0.32 0.34
C ASN A 72 -1.44 0.28 1.64
N THR A 73 -1.11 -0.34 2.76
CA THR A 73 -1.51 0.11 4.10
C THR A 73 -0.27 0.53 4.88
N GLY A 74 -0.41 1.58 5.70
CA GLY A 74 0.71 2.05 6.51
C GLY A 74 0.45 3.41 7.13
N ILE A 75 1.42 3.89 7.88
CA ILE A 75 1.43 5.22 8.47
C ILE A 75 2.08 6.24 7.54
N ALA A 76 1.60 7.46 7.55
CA ALA A 76 2.21 8.56 6.83
C ALA A 76 2.11 9.88 7.61
N GLY A 77 3.07 10.78 7.36
CA GLY A 77 3.00 12.16 7.84
C GLY A 77 2.06 13.00 6.97
N SER A 78 1.23 13.83 7.60
CA SER A 78 0.40 14.80 6.90
C SER A 78 1.11 16.13 6.74
N LEU A 79 0.98 16.74 5.56
CA LEU A 79 1.34 18.14 5.29
C LEU A 79 0.13 19.09 5.46
N ARG A 80 -1.04 18.56 5.82
CA ARG A 80 -2.28 19.32 5.99
C ARG A 80 -2.67 19.40 7.46
N ALA A 81 -2.92 20.61 7.93
CA ALA A 81 -3.25 20.87 9.34
C ALA A 81 -4.62 20.32 9.76
N GLU A 82 -5.51 20.05 8.79
CA GLU A 82 -6.85 19.56 9.04
C GLU A 82 -6.91 18.04 9.29
N ILE A 83 -5.81 17.33 8.99
CA ILE A 83 -5.71 15.87 9.20
C ILE A 83 -5.05 15.62 10.54
N ASN A 84 -5.75 14.93 11.42
CA ASN A 84 -5.28 14.60 12.76
C ASN A 84 -4.64 13.21 12.81
N ILE A 85 -3.88 12.94 13.87
CA ILE A 85 -3.38 11.60 14.17
C ILE A 85 -4.59 10.67 14.38
N GLY A 86 -4.57 9.51 13.70
CA GLY A 86 -5.67 8.54 13.72
C GLY A 86 -6.70 8.72 12.60
N ASP A 87 -6.59 9.79 11.80
CA ASP A 87 -7.44 9.93 10.62
C ASP A 87 -7.00 8.95 9.52
N ILE A 88 -7.98 8.37 8.82
CA ILE A 88 -7.76 7.54 7.64
C ILE A 88 -7.82 8.40 6.39
N VAL A 89 -6.77 8.35 5.61
CA VAL A 89 -6.68 9.07 4.33
C VAL A 89 -6.63 8.06 3.18
N VAL A 90 -7.56 8.18 2.25
CA VAL A 90 -7.58 7.40 1.01
C VAL A 90 -7.10 8.29 -0.12
N SER A 91 -5.99 7.92 -0.78
CA SER A 91 -5.46 8.68 -1.90
C SER A 91 -6.31 8.50 -3.15
N THR A 92 -6.55 9.57 -3.89
CA THR A 92 -7.14 9.53 -5.24
C THR A 92 -6.08 9.27 -6.30
N ASP A 93 -4.86 9.65 -6.01
CA ASP A 93 -3.69 9.47 -6.86
C ASP A 93 -2.40 9.41 -6.03
N ALA A 94 -1.34 8.94 -6.65
CA ALA A 94 -0.01 8.92 -6.06
C ALA A 94 1.02 9.40 -7.09
N VAL A 95 2.01 10.17 -6.64
CA VAL A 95 3.09 10.69 -7.47
C VAL A 95 4.44 10.48 -6.79
N GLN A 96 5.46 10.14 -7.59
CA GLN A 96 6.83 10.10 -7.09
C GLN A 96 7.38 11.53 -7.00
N HIS A 97 7.46 12.07 -5.79
CA HIS A 97 7.80 13.48 -5.57
C HIS A 97 9.31 13.77 -5.60
N ASP A 98 10.14 12.77 -5.38
CA ASP A 98 11.59 12.87 -5.15
C ASP A 98 12.43 12.37 -6.34
N MET A 99 11.83 12.11 -7.49
CA MET A 99 12.57 11.82 -8.71
C MET A 99 13.16 13.13 -9.25
N ASP A 100 14.49 13.21 -9.25
CA ASP A 100 15.21 14.35 -9.81
C ASP A 100 15.98 13.93 -11.06
N ALA A 101 15.49 14.36 -12.21
CA ALA A 101 16.13 14.23 -13.51
C ALA A 101 16.39 15.62 -14.14
N SER A 102 16.49 16.67 -13.33
CA SER A 102 16.69 18.06 -13.78
C SER A 102 17.99 18.23 -14.58
N GLY A 103 19.03 17.44 -14.29
CA GLY A 103 20.27 17.41 -15.06
C GLY A 103 20.08 16.99 -16.54
N PHE A 104 18.94 16.37 -16.87
CA PHE A 104 18.53 16.03 -18.24
C PHE A 104 17.44 16.93 -18.79
N GLY A 105 17.15 18.05 -18.14
CA GLY A 105 16.13 19.01 -18.55
C GLY A 105 14.70 18.64 -18.17
N TYR A 106 14.48 17.65 -17.30
CA TYR A 106 13.17 17.30 -16.80
C TYR A 106 12.82 18.10 -15.53
N ARG A 107 11.53 18.21 -15.23
CA ARG A 107 11.08 18.76 -13.95
C ARG A 107 11.27 17.72 -12.84
N ILE A 108 11.51 18.17 -11.61
CA ILE A 108 11.50 17.28 -10.44
C ILE A 108 10.11 16.66 -10.31
N GLY A 109 10.05 15.36 -10.05
CA GLY A 109 8.82 14.59 -9.98
C GLY A 109 8.65 13.64 -11.15
N PRO A 110 7.44 13.45 -11.71
CA PRO A 110 7.19 12.45 -12.75
C PRO A 110 7.99 12.74 -14.02
N LEU A 111 8.63 11.69 -14.56
CA LEU A 111 9.35 11.76 -15.82
C LEU A 111 8.40 12.00 -17.00
N GLN A 112 8.91 12.65 -18.05
CA GLN A 112 8.14 12.90 -19.27
C GLN A 112 7.66 11.57 -19.89
N GLY A 113 6.37 11.48 -20.20
CA GLY A 113 5.74 10.26 -20.72
C GLY A 113 5.16 9.33 -19.65
N GLN A 114 5.49 9.53 -18.38
CA GLN A 114 4.74 8.92 -17.28
C GLN A 114 3.48 9.73 -16.99
N LYS A 115 2.39 9.05 -16.66
CA LYS A 115 1.22 9.75 -16.10
C LYS A 115 1.68 10.49 -14.86
N HIS A 116 1.30 11.76 -14.73
CA HIS A 116 1.67 12.60 -13.58
C HIS A 116 1.22 12.01 -12.23
N SER A 117 0.29 11.09 -12.26
CA SER A 117 -0.18 10.37 -11.10
C SER A 117 -0.72 9.00 -11.50
N VAL A 118 -0.63 8.04 -10.61
CA VAL A 118 -1.35 6.77 -10.71
C VAL A 118 -2.67 6.97 -9.96
N ARG A 119 -3.77 7.03 -10.70
CA ARG A 119 -5.09 7.13 -10.05
C ARG A 119 -5.39 5.84 -9.30
N SER A 120 -5.74 5.96 -8.03
CA SER A 120 -6.34 4.85 -7.33
C SER A 120 -7.73 4.56 -7.93
N GLN A 121 -8.05 3.28 -8.14
CA GLN A 121 -9.38 2.89 -8.62
C GLN A 121 -10.40 2.79 -7.46
N ALA A 122 -10.04 3.22 -6.27
CA ALA A 122 -10.92 3.18 -5.11
C ALA A 122 -12.03 4.22 -5.28
N ARG A 123 -13.21 3.76 -5.73
CA ARG A 123 -14.46 4.48 -5.53
C ARG A 123 -14.90 4.21 -4.08
N PHE A 124 -14.38 4.95 -3.15
CA PHE A 124 -14.96 5.01 -1.80
C PHE A 124 -15.93 6.20 -1.76
N SER A 125 -17.16 5.92 -1.37
CA SER A 125 -18.13 6.97 -1.03
C SER A 125 -17.58 7.79 0.13
N GLU A 126 -17.86 9.10 0.14
CA GLU A 126 -17.40 10.13 1.07
C GLU A 126 -17.71 9.91 2.57
N GLN A 127 -17.98 8.69 3.02
CA GLN A 127 -18.53 8.42 4.36
C GLN A 127 -17.75 7.40 5.19
N VAL A 128 -16.50 7.14 4.92
CA VAL A 128 -15.72 6.26 5.80
C VAL A 128 -14.85 7.12 6.72
N LYS A 129 -15.46 7.70 7.76
CA LYS A 129 -14.75 8.10 8.97
C LYS A 129 -14.67 6.87 9.87
N TYR A 130 -13.56 6.17 9.86
CA TYR A 130 -13.24 5.22 10.92
C TYR A 130 -12.38 5.94 11.95
N GLN A 131 -12.96 6.12 13.12
CA GLN A 131 -12.25 6.51 14.31
C GLN A 131 -11.68 5.22 14.91
N THR A 132 -10.37 5.05 14.86
CA THR A 132 -9.69 3.98 15.59
C THR A 132 -9.06 4.60 16.83
N ASP A 133 -9.17 3.91 17.99
CA ASP A 133 -8.45 4.28 19.21
C ASP A 133 -6.93 4.02 19.12
N ASP A 134 -6.45 3.62 17.94
CA ASP A 134 -5.05 3.35 17.64
C ASP A 134 -4.41 4.64 17.11
N PRO A 135 -3.27 5.09 17.68
CA PRO A 135 -2.62 6.34 17.28
C PRO A 135 -1.97 6.33 15.89
N TYR A 136 -2.12 5.27 15.13
CA TYR A 136 -1.53 5.13 13.80
C TYR A 136 -2.55 5.38 12.71
N CYS A 137 -2.24 6.32 11.80
CA CYS A 137 -3.04 6.59 10.61
C CYS A 137 -2.72 5.56 9.53
N PHE A 138 -3.73 4.87 9.01
CA PHE A 138 -3.56 3.90 7.92
C PHE A 138 -3.93 4.54 6.59
N PHE A 139 -3.06 4.37 5.58
CA PHE A 139 -3.36 4.68 4.17
C PHE A 139 -3.92 3.47 3.47
N LEU A 140 -5.03 3.61 2.83
CA LEU A 140 -5.56 2.68 1.86
C LEU A 140 -5.40 3.21 0.43
#